data_a8cbeab02db92b0244eefbec08fd798d
#
_entry.id   a8cbeab02db92b0244eefbec08fd798d
#
_cell.length_a   1.000
_cell.length_b   1.000
_cell.length_c   1.000
_cell.angle_alpha   90.00
_cell.angle_beta   90.00
_cell.angle_gamma   90.00
#
_symmetry.space_group_name_H-M   'P 1'
#
loop_
_entity.id
_entity.type
_entity.pdbx_description
1 polymer ?
#
loop_
_entity_poly.entity_id
_entity_poly.type
_entity_poly.pdbx_seq_one_letter_code
_entity_poly.pdbx_strand_id
1 'polypeptide(L)'
;TCGTHALALALMSNLRPGDELLSPVGKPYDTLEEVIGIRPSRGSLAEYGITYSQVDLLPDGSFDYDGIRNAIHENTRLVTIQRSKGYQTRPTLSVERIGELITFIKNIKPDVICMVDNCYGEFVEDREPLAVGADIMIWEEIL
;
A
#
# COMPACT_ATOMS: atom_id res chain seq x y z
N THR A 1 -8.64 -11.86 14.78
CA THR A 1 -8.13 -10.57 14.30
C THR A 1 -8.68 -10.28 12.93
N CYS A 2 -9.01 -9.02 12.63
CA CYS A 2 -9.50 -8.61 11.31
C CYS A 2 -8.35 -8.11 10.43
N GLY A 3 -8.60 -7.97 9.12
CA GLY A 3 -7.61 -7.48 8.16
C GLY A 3 -7.03 -6.12 8.52
N THR A 4 -7.84 -5.17 8.99
CA THR A 4 -7.36 -3.87 9.46
C THR A 4 -6.32 -3.99 10.58
N HIS A 5 -6.51 -4.90 11.52
CA HIS A 5 -5.55 -5.15 12.60
C HIS A 5 -4.23 -5.71 12.04
N ALA A 6 -4.30 -6.66 11.12
CA ALA A 6 -3.11 -7.23 10.49
C ALA A 6 -2.33 -6.18 9.70
N LEU A 7 -3.03 -5.33 8.94
CA LEU A 7 -2.43 -4.20 8.23
C LEU A 7 -1.77 -3.20 9.20
N ALA A 8 -2.47 -2.84 10.28
CA ALA A 8 -1.92 -1.94 11.31
C ALA A 8 -0.64 -2.50 11.93
N LEU A 9 -0.61 -3.79 12.29
CA LEU A 9 0.57 -4.45 12.84
C LEU A 9 1.73 -4.47 11.84
N ALA A 10 1.47 -4.77 10.57
CA ALA A 10 2.48 -4.77 9.52
C ALA A 10 3.11 -3.38 9.33
N LEU A 11 2.28 -2.33 9.32
CA LEU A 11 2.75 -0.95 9.23
C LEU A 11 3.59 -0.56 10.46
N MET A 12 3.06 -0.79 11.67
CA MET A 12 3.75 -0.43 12.93
C MET A 12 5.06 -1.20 13.12
N SER A 13 5.14 -2.43 12.63
CA SER A 13 6.35 -3.26 12.75
C SER A 13 7.48 -2.79 11.85
N ASN A 14 7.16 -2.16 10.71
CA ASN A 14 8.13 -1.82 9.66
C ASN A 14 8.44 -0.32 9.54
N LEU A 15 7.68 0.54 10.21
CA LEU A 15 7.85 1.99 10.18
C LEU A 15 8.37 2.52 11.52
N ARG A 16 9.22 3.53 11.44
CA ARG A 16 9.81 4.23 12.60
C ARG A 16 9.59 5.74 12.47
N PRO A 17 9.65 6.50 13.57
CA PRO A 17 9.58 7.95 13.50
C PRO A 17 10.57 8.53 12.48
N GLY A 18 10.09 9.39 11.59
CA GLY A 18 10.85 9.95 10.48
C GLY A 18 10.70 9.21 9.15
N ASP A 19 10.15 7.99 9.15
CA ASP A 19 9.86 7.25 7.92
C ASP A 19 8.63 7.80 7.21
N GLU A 20 8.55 7.56 5.91
CA GLU A 20 7.40 7.87 5.08
C GLU A 20 6.74 6.58 4.58
N LEU A 21 5.40 6.57 4.65
CA LEU A 21 4.51 5.59 4.02
C LEU A 21 3.95 6.20 2.74
N LEU A 22 4.16 5.55 1.60
CA LEU A 22 3.63 5.97 0.30
C LEU A 22 2.53 5.01 -0.17
N SER A 23 1.39 5.56 -0.61
CA SER A 23 0.38 4.82 -1.39
C SER A 23 0.44 5.26 -2.86
N PRO A 24 0.88 4.40 -3.78
CA PRO A 24 1.01 4.74 -5.19
C PRO A 24 -0.26 4.48 -6.01
N VAL A 25 -1.34 4.10 -5.35
CA VAL A 25 -2.62 3.72 -5.99
C VAL A 25 -3.82 4.47 -5.40
N GLY A 26 -3.55 5.65 -4.85
CA GLY A 26 -4.56 6.50 -4.22
C GLY A 26 -4.78 6.20 -2.76
N LYS A 27 -5.84 6.77 -2.22
CA LYS A 27 -6.17 6.65 -0.80
C LYS A 27 -6.50 5.19 -0.43
N PRO A 28 -5.94 4.66 0.68
CA PRO A 28 -6.26 3.32 1.15
C PRO A 28 -7.70 3.25 1.69
N TYR A 29 -8.12 2.04 2.04
CA TYR A 29 -9.43 1.77 2.62
C TYR A 29 -9.67 2.63 3.87
N ASP A 30 -10.92 3.03 4.10
CA ASP A 30 -11.30 4.03 5.11
C ASP A 30 -10.87 3.66 6.54
N THR A 31 -10.86 2.37 6.91
CA THR A 31 -10.41 1.93 8.22
C THR A 31 -8.91 2.19 8.45
N LEU A 32 -8.10 2.26 7.40
CA LEU A 32 -6.69 2.60 7.50
C LEU A 32 -6.44 4.11 7.59
N GLU A 33 -7.41 4.95 7.24
CA GLU A 33 -7.24 6.40 7.34
C GLU A 33 -6.93 6.84 8.78
N GLU A 34 -7.60 6.23 9.76
CA GLU A 34 -7.38 6.51 11.18
C GLU A 34 -6.09 5.87 11.70
N VAL A 35 -5.76 4.67 11.25
CA VAL A 35 -4.51 3.99 11.62
C VAL A 35 -3.30 4.80 11.14
N ILE A 36 -3.33 5.28 9.93
CA ILE A 36 -2.24 6.07 9.32
C ILE A 36 -2.23 7.49 9.89
N GLY A 37 -3.40 8.07 10.12
CA GLY A 37 -3.57 9.46 10.54
C GLY A 37 -3.87 10.41 9.38
N ILE A 38 -4.34 9.89 8.24
CA ILE A 38 -4.91 10.69 7.14
C ILE A 38 -6.11 11.45 7.70
N ARG A 39 -6.94 10.75 8.45
CA ARG A 39 -7.97 11.31 9.30
C ARG A 39 -7.41 11.37 10.73
N PRO A 40 -7.42 12.55 11.41
CA PRO A 40 -6.85 12.68 12.75
C PRO A 40 -7.42 11.62 13.70
N SER A 41 -6.53 10.83 14.29
CA SER A 41 -6.90 9.79 15.22
C SER A 41 -5.81 9.61 16.28
N ARG A 42 -6.24 9.43 17.53
CA ARG A 42 -5.32 9.17 18.62
C ARG A 42 -4.64 7.81 18.47
N GLY A 43 -3.33 7.79 18.60
CA GLY A 43 -2.53 6.56 18.43
C GLY A 43 -2.22 6.23 16.96
N SER A 44 -2.53 7.15 16.03
CA SER A 44 -2.18 6.97 14.63
C SER A 44 -0.67 7.01 14.38
N LEU A 45 -0.23 6.48 13.23
CA LEU A 45 1.17 6.54 12.80
C LEU A 45 1.68 7.99 12.72
N ALA A 46 0.83 8.92 12.31
CA ALA A 46 1.17 10.35 12.26
C ALA A 46 1.58 10.92 13.64
N GLU A 47 0.92 10.50 14.70
CA GLU A 47 1.30 10.92 16.07
C GLU A 47 2.67 10.39 16.51
N TYR A 48 3.12 9.29 15.90
CA TYR A 48 4.45 8.72 16.14
C TYR A 48 5.52 9.23 15.16
N GLY A 49 5.22 10.29 14.41
CA GLY A 49 6.19 10.93 13.51
C GLY A 49 6.41 10.20 12.19
N ILE A 50 5.48 9.37 11.77
CA ILE A 50 5.48 8.74 10.46
C ILE A 50 4.64 9.59 9.51
N THR A 51 5.21 9.95 8.36
CA THR A 51 4.51 10.75 7.35
C THR A 51 3.82 9.85 6.33
N TYR A 52 2.80 10.39 5.69
CA TYR A 52 2.04 9.72 4.64
C TYR A 52 1.99 10.57 3.39
N SER A 53 2.16 9.93 2.24
CA SER A 53 1.93 10.53 0.94
C SER A 53 1.18 9.55 0.02
N GLN A 54 0.51 10.08 -0.98
CA GLN A 54 -0.18 9.25 -1.98
C GLN A 54 -0.02 9.84 -3.37
N VAL A 55 -0.10 8.96 -4.35
CA VAL A 55 -0.23 9.28 -5.76
C VAL A 55 -1.50 8.60 -6.26
N ASP A 56 -2.42 9.39 -6.79
CA ASP A 56 -3.67 8.86 -7.32
C ASP A 56 -3.43 8.17 -8.67
N LEU A 57 -4.31 7.22 -9.01
CA LEU A 57 -4.35 6.68 -10.36
C LEU A 57 -4.73 7.77 -11.37
N LEU A 58 -4.23 7.63 -12.59
CA LEU A 58 -4.65 8.49 -13.70
C LEU A 58 -6.14 8.27 -14.02
N PRO A 59 -6.80 9.20 -14.73
CA PRO A 59 -8.24 9.10 -15.03
C PRO A 59 -8.66 7.82 -15.75
N ASP A 60 -7.74 7.21 -16.51
CA ASP A 60 -7.95 5.94 -17.20
C ASP A 60 -7.71 4.70 -16.31
N GLY A 61 -7.35 4.90 -15.04
CA GLY A 61 -7.05 3.84 -14.08
C GLY A 61 -5.62 3.29 -14.16
N SER A 62 -4.77 3.86 -14.98
CA SER A 62 -3.35 3.50 -15.05
C SER A 62 -2.54 4.14 -13.91
N PHE A 63 -1.33 3.62 -13.67
CA PHE A 63 -0.43 4.19 -12.67
C PHE A 63 0.20 5.49 -13.18
N ASP A 64 0.26 6.50 -12.34
CA ASP A 64 1.03 7.72 -12.58
C ASP A 64 2.50 7.48 -12.22
N TYR A 65 3.25 6.88 -13.14
CA TYR A 65 4.65 6.54 -12.91
C TYR A 65 5.54 7.76 -12.66
N ASP A 66 5.26 8.90 -13.29
CA ASP A 66 6.00 10.14 -13.04
C ASP A 66 5.69 10.70 -11.65
N GLY A 67 4.42 10.71 -11.27
CA GLY A 67 4.00 11.09 -9.92
C GLY A 67 4.62 10.18 -8.86
N ILE A 68 4.62 8.87 -9.07
CA ILE A 68 5.23 7.89 -8.15
C ILE A 68 6.74 8.13 -8.03
N ARG A 69 7.45 8.34 -9.13
CA ARG A 69 8.88 8.65 -9.13
C ARG A 69 9.19 9.87 -8.29
N ASN A 70 8.39 10.94 -8.45
CA ASN A 70 8.57 12.19 -7.73
C ASN A 70 8.20 12.09 -6.24
N ALA A 71 7.31 11.15 -5.88
CA ALA A 71 6.85 10.93 -4.51
C ALA A 71 7.78 10.03 -3.69
N ILE A 72 8.69 9.30 -4.32
CA ILE A 72 9.67 8.46 -3.61
C ILE A 72 10.82 9.33 -3.13
N HIS A 73 11.00 9.43 -1.81
CA HIS A 73 12.04 10.18 -1.14
C HIS A 73 13.02 9.25 -0.43
N GLU A 74 14.10 9.81 0.12
CA GLU A 74 15.09 9.05 0.87
C GLU A 74 14.46 8.34 2.09
N ASN A 75 13.52 9.00 2.77
CA ASN A 75 12.82 8.47 3.93
C ASN A 75 11.58 7.62 3.59
N THR A 76 11.24 7.42 2.33
CA THR A 76 10.17 6.49 1.94
C THR A 76 10.60 5.07 2.28
N ARG A 77 9.98 4.51 3.30
CA ARG A 77 10.37 3.21 3.84
C ARG A 77 9.46 2.08 3.39
N LEU A 78 8.17 2.34 3.29
CA LEU A 78 7.17 1.35 2.95
C LEU A 78 6.19 1.92 1.92
N VAL A 79 5.86 1.09 0.93
CA VAL A 79 4.82 1.36 -0.06
C VAL A 79 3.66 0.40 0.20
N THR A 80 2.45 0.93 0.36
CA THR A 80 1.24 0.14 0.55
C THR A 80 0.40 0.13 -0.72
N ILE A 81 0.12 -1.05 -1.26
CA ILE A 81 -0.65 -1.25 -2.48
C ILE A 81 -1.94 -1.99 -2.14
N GLN A 82 -3.06 -1.30 -2.20
CA GLN A 82 -4.37 -1.93 -2.03
C GLN A 82 -4.82 -2.51 -3.37
N ARG A 83 -4.99 -3.84 -3.44
CA ARG A 83 -5.41 -4.56 -4.65
C ARG A 83 -6.86 -4.31 -4.99
N SER A 84 -7.75 -4.42 -4.01
CA SER A 84 -9.18 -4.23 -4.20
C SER A 84 -9.54 -2.77 -4.47
N LYS A 85 -10.64 -2.55 -5.18
CA LYS A 85 -11.18 -1.19 -5.37
C LYS A 85 -11.82 -0.62 -4.12
N GLY A 86 -12.17 -1.44 -3.13
CA GLY A 86 -12.97 -1.03 -1.99
C GLY A 86 -14.29 -0.43 -2.46
N TYR A 87 -14.65 0.73 -1.92
CA TYR A 87 -15.84 1.50 -2.34
C TYR A 87 -15.54 2.52 -3.46
N GLN A 88 -14.31 2.55 -3.98
CA GLN A 88 -13.92 3.49 -5.02
C GLN A 88 -14.32 3.01 -6.42
N THR A 89 -14.45 3.95 -7.37
CA THR A 89 -14.75 3.67 -8.78
C THR A 89 -13.48 3.42 -9.61
N ARG A 90 -12.49 2.72 -9.05
CA ARG A 90 -11.25 2.36 -9.74
C ARG A 90 -11.22 0.88 -10.08
N PRO A 91 -10.40 0.43 -11.04
CA PRO A 91 -10.24 -0.99 -11.31
C PRO A 91 -9.57 -1.73 -10.15
N THR A 92 -9.94 -2.99 -9.95
CA THR A 92 -9.16 -3.93 -9.15
C THR A 92 -7.85 -4.22 -9.87
N LEU A 93 -6.75 -4.28 -9.12
CA LEU A 93 -5.43 -4.52 -9.68
C LEU A 93 -5.19 -6.03 -9.89
N SER A 94 -4.75 -6.41 -11.09
CA SER A 94 -4.26 -7.77 -11.33
C SER A 94 -2.89 -7.97 -10.67
N VAL A 95 -2.54 -9.23 -10.41
CA VAL A 95 -1.21 -9.59 -9.87
C VAL A 95 -0.09 -9.14 -10.81
N GLU A 96 -0.30 -9.24 -12.12
CA GLU A 96 0.65 -8.77 -13.14
C GLU A 96 0.91 -7.26 -13.00
N ARG A 97 -0.14 -6.44 -12.93
CA ARG A 97 -0.02 -5.00 -12.76
C ARG A 97 0.69 -4.63 -11.44
N ILE A 98 0.39 -5.35 -10.36
CA ILE A 98 1.08 -5.16 -9.08
C ILE A 98 2.57 -5.47 -9.24
N GLY A 99 2.93 -6.53 -9.95
CA GLY A 99 4.33 -6.90 -10.22
C GLY A 99 5.08 -5.84 -11.02
N GLU A 100 4.45 -5.27 -12.05
CA GLU A 100 5.01 -4.16 -12.84
C GLU A 100 5.28 -2.93 -11.96
N LEU A 101 4.31 -2.57 -11.13
CA LEU A 101 4.42 -1.43 -10.21
C LEU A 101 5.55 -1.64 -9.19
N ILE A 102 5.63 -2.82 -8.57
CA ILE A 102 6.68 -3.15 -7.60
C ILE A 102 8.06 -3.10 -8.26
N THR A 103 8.20 -3.66 -9.47
CA THR A 103 9.44 -3.63 -10.23
C THR A 103 9.88 -2.20 -10.50
N PHE A 104 8.95 -1.35 -10.93
CA PHE A 104 9.22 0.07 -11.16
C PHE A 104 9.71 0.77 -9.88
N ILE A 105 9.01 0.58 -8.77
CA ILE A 105 9.34 1.21 -7.47
C ILE A 105 10.71 0.73 -6.98
N LYS A 106 10.97 -0.58 -7.01
CA LYS A 106 12.24 -1.15 -6.55
C LYS A 106 13.42 -0.80 -7.45
N ASN A 107 13.21 -0.48 -8.71
CA ASN A 107 14.26 0.09 -9.57
C ASN A 107 14.67 1.50 -9.15
N ILE A 108 13.77 2.27 -8.53
CA ILE A 108 14.07 3.60 -8.00
C ILE A 108 14.69 3.49 -6.61
N LYS A 109 14.11 2.68 -5.73
CA LYS A 109 14.52 2.51 -4.33
C LYS A 109 14.48 1.03 -3.93
N PRO A 110 15.58 0.28 -4.13
CA PRO A 110 15.62 -1.17 -3.95
C PRO A 110 15.32 -1.66 -2.52
N ASP A 111 15.58 -0.83 -1.51
CA ASP A 111 15.39 -1.15 -0.09
C ASP A 111 13.99 -0.83 0.45
N VAL A 112 13.10 -0.28 -0.39
CA VAL A 112 11.71 0.00 0.02
C VAL A 112 10.94 -1.31 0.21
N ILE A 113 10.13 -1.36 1.25
CA ILE A 113 9.24 -2.50 1.53
C ILE A 113 7.95 -2.30 0.74
N CYS A 114 7.60 -3.25 -0.11
CA CYS A 114 6.34 -3.27 -0.84
C CYS A 114 5.35 -4.20 -0.14
N MET A 115 4.33 -3.62 0.47
CA MET A 115 3.24 -4.34 1.14
C MET A 115 1.99 -4.29 0.26
N VAL A 116 1.36 -5.44 0.07
CA VAL A 116 0.10 -5.57 -0.67
C VAL A 116 -1.03 -5.95 0.28
N ASP A 117 -2.05 -5.10 0.33
CA ASP A 117 -3.35 -5.45 0.89
C ASP A 117 -4.11 -6.26 -0.16
N ASN A 118 -4.15 -7.58 0.05
CA ASN A 118 -4.74 -8.56 -0.85
C ASN A 118 -6.16 -8.99 -0.43
N CYS A 119 -6.78 -8.30 0.52
CA CYS A 119 -8.15 -8.61 0.94
C CYS A 119 -9.09 -8.66 -0.27
N TYR A 120 -9.90 -9.72 -0.37
CA TYR A 120 -10.77 -10.07 -1.49
C TYR A 120 -10.04 -10.46 -2.79
N GLY A 121 -8.71 -10.62 -2.77
CA GLY A 121 -7.93 -11.03 -3.93
C GLY A 121 -7.42 -12.47 -3.86
N GLU A 122 -7.67 -13.15 -2.73
CA GLU A 122 -7.18 -14.49 -2.46
C GLU A 122 -7.74 -15.51 -3.46
N PHE A 123 -6.86 -16.31 -4.03
CA PHE A 123 -7.21 -17.38 -4.98
C PHE A 123 -7.98 -16.93 -6.23
N VAL A 124 -7.98 -15.62 -6.52
CA VAL A 124 -8.65 -15.08 -7.73
C VAL A 124 -7.80 -15.29 -8.99
N GLU A 125 -6.49 -15.29 -8.85
CA GLU A 125 -5.54 -15.54 -9.92
C GLU A 125 -4.59 -16.68 -9.54
N ASP A 126 -3.92 -17.29 -10.54
CA ASP A 126 -3.00 -18.43 -10.35
C ASP A 126 -1.75 -18.08 -9.55
N ARG A 127 -1.44 -16.80 -9.42
CA ARG A 127 -0.30 -16.29 -8.65
C ARG A 127 -0.78 -15.22 -7.67
N GLU A 128 -0.09 -15.15 -6.55
CA GLU A 128 -0.32 -14.14 -5.52
C GLU A 128 0.75 -13.03 -5.57
N PRO A 129 0.50 -11.86 -4.97
CA PRO A 129 1.43 -10.73 -4.99
C PRO A 129 2.86 -11.04 -4.54
N LEU A 130 3.06 -11.98 -3.61
CA LEU A 130 4.40 -12.41 -3.19
C LEU A 130 5.22 -13.01 -4.33
N ALA A 131 4.56 -13.69 -5.27
CA ALA A 131 5.22 -14.30 -6.43
C ALA A 131 5.73 -13.28 -7.46
N VAL A 132 5.29 -12.02 -7.36
CA VAL A 132 5.67 -10.93 -8.28
C VAL A 132 6.44 -9.81 -7.58
N GLY A 133 6.97 -10.07 -6.38
CA GLY A 133 7.93 -9.21 -5.71
C GLY A 133 7.45 -8.44 -4.49
N ALA A 134 6.21 -8.63 -4.04
CA ALA A 134 5.77 -8.08 -2.76
C ALA A 134 6.59 -8.68 -1.61
N ASP A 135 6.98 -7.82 -0.66
CA ASP A 135 7.71 -8.25 0.54
C ASP A 135 6.75 -8.73 1.64
N ILE A 136 5.57 -8.10 1.69
CA ILE A 136 4.51 -8.41 2.66
C ILE A 136 3.19 -8.48 1.90
N MET A 137 2.39 -9.48 2.23
CA MET A 137 1.02 -9.61 1.75
C MET A 137 0.10 -9.84 2.94
N ILE A 138 -0.97 -9.06 3.03
CA ILE A 138 -2.00 -9.18 4.06
C ILE A 138 -3.30 -9.60 3.39
N TRP A 139 -3.97 -10.58 3.97
CA TRP A 139 -5.32 -10.99 3.58
C TRP A 139 -6.18 -11.25 4.80
N GLU A 140 -7.47 -11.31 4.61
CA GLU A 140 -8.45 -11.64 5.63
C GLU A 140 -9.21 -12.90 5.22
N GLU A 141 -9.15 -13.95 6.05
CA GLU A 141 -10.03 -15.09 5.88
C GLU A 141 -11.48 -14.67 6.20
N ILE A 142 -12.34 -14.78 5.20
CA ILE A 142 -13.79 -14.68 5.39
C ILE A 142 -14.26 -16.10 5.76
N LEU A 143 -14.43 -16.33 7.06
CA LEU A 143 -15.06 -17.54 7.60
C LEU A 143 -16.58 -17.45 7.50
#